data_ad6777a8d4c1874369141a99e8acf1d4
#
_entry.id   ad6777a8d4c1874369141a99e8acf1d4
#
_cell.length_a   1.000
_cell.length_b   1.000
_cell.length_c   1.000
_cell.angle_alpha   90.00
_cell.angle_beta   90.00
_cell.angle_gamma   90.00
#
_symmetry.space_group_name_H-M   'P 1'
#
loop_
_entity.id
_entity.type
_entity.pdbx_description
1 polymer ?
#
loop_
_entity_poly.entity_id
_entity_poly.type
_entity_poly.pdbx_seq_one_letter_code
_entity_poly.pdbx_strand_id
1 'polypeptide(L)'
;CIRDRYSKVTGIDFIIDAHSHTVMEKGEKDEPIQSTGTKFANIGVIVIDNATKKIEQNFLIPTGEGNFNEKDETVLAKAQGILDAIKAEYGQKFATSEVDLNGAKEPGNRTEETNNGDLITDAMVWYLTEKNPGSITEVDADHIVAITNGGGIRAAVKQGDVTKNDIFTVLPFGNTVAVVYVTGAELLEALEASTYCTPASLGGFPQVA
;
A
#
# COMPACT_ATOMS: atom_id res chain seq x y z
N CYS A 1 16.50 4.87 4.91
CA CYS A 1 15.77 5.65 3.88
C CYS A 1 16.74 6.15 2.82
N ILE A 2 16.29 6.37 1.58
CA ILE A 2 17.14 6.93 0.50
C ILE A 2 17.69 8.29 0.89
N ARG A 3 16.92 9.11 1.58
CA ARG A 3 17.32 10.43 2.11
C ARG A 3 18.55 10.38 3.02
N ASP A 4 18.62 9.37 3.88
CA ASP A 4 19.77 9.19 4.79
C ASP A 4 21.04 8.76 4.04
N ARG A 5 20.89 8.25 2.82
CA ARG A 5 22.00 7.84 1.97
C ARG A 5 22.64 9.00 1.22
N TYR A 6 21.88 10.06 0.92
CA TYR A 6 22.39 11.21 0.17
C TYR A 6 23.66 11.82 0.82
N SER A 7 23.64 11.99 2.13
CA SER A 7 24.79 12.54 2.87
C SER A 7 26.02 11.61 2.91
N LYS A 8 25.87 10.36 2.48
CA LYS A 8 26.92 9.31 2.51
C LYS A 8 27.49 8.99 1.13
N VAL A 9 26.99 9.63 0.09
CA VAL A 9 27.43 9.41 -1.29
C VAL A 9 27.76 10.75 -1.95
N THR A 10 28.58 10.71 -2.98
CA THR A 10 28.98 11.87 -3.79
C THR A 10 28.65 11.63 -5.25
N GLY A 11 28.45 12.69 -6.02
CA GLY A 11 28.17 12.61 -7.46
C GLY A 11 26.70 12.38 -7.79
N ILE A 12 25.78 12.65 -6.84
CA ILE A 12 24.33 12.69 -7.09
C ILE A 12 23.91 14.16 -7.09
N ASP A 13 23.41 14.65 -8.20
CA ASP A 13 22.93 16.01 -8.35
C ASP A 13 21.48 16.18 -7.88
N PHE A 14 20.66 15.14 -7.98
CA PHE A 14 19.26 15.15 -7.60
C PHE A 14 18.70 13.75 -7.35
N ILE A 15 17.72 13.64 -6.44
CA ILE A 15 17.00 12.41 -6.13
C ILE A 15 15.52 12.59 -6.43
N ILE A 16 14.96 11.66 -7.19
CA ILE A 16 13.51 11.51 -7.34
C ILE A 16 13.07 10.38 -6.43
N ASP A 17 12.29 10.71 -5.40
CA ASP A 17 11.70 9.75 -4.45
C ASP A 17 10.22 9.52 -4.81
N ALA A 18 9.68 8.36 -4.45
CA ALA A 18 8.30 8.00 -4.78
C ALA A 18 7.59 7.12 -3.75
N HIS A 19 8.22 6.01 -3.34
CA HIS A 19 7.59 4.91 -2.59
C HIS A 19 6.92 5.34 -1.27
N SER A 20 7.45 6.35 -0.60
CA SER A 20 6.90 6.86 0.66
C SER A 20 5.58 7.61 0.50
N HIS A 21 5.18 7.96 -0.74
CA HIS A 21 4.04 8.82 -1.06
C HIS A 21 4.11 10.22 -0.42
N THR A 22 5.31 10.65 -0.02
CA THR A 22 5.52 11.97 0.56
C THR A 22 5.41 13.05 -0.52
N VAL A 23 4.88 14.21 -0.16
CA VAL A 23 4.90 15.40 -1.02
C VAL A 23 6.03 16.29 -0.54
N MET A 24 7.05 16.53 -1.36
CA MET A 24 8.17 17.38 -1.02
C MET A 24 8.89 17.93 -2.26
N GLU A 25 9.42 19.12 -2.17
CA GLU A 25 10.27 19.76 -3.17
C GLU A 25 11.76 19.73 -2.78
N LYS A 26 12.04 19.43 -1.52
CA LYS A 26 13.39 19.27 -0.96
C LYS A 26 13.36 18.42 0.30
N GLY A 27 14.49 17.87 0.68
CA GLY A 27 14.65 17.17 1.95
C GLY A 27 14.67 18.11 3.15
N GLU A 28 14.62 17.57 4.36
CA GLU A 28 14.59 18.34 5.62
C GLU A 28 15.84 19.18 5.87
N LYS A 29 16.96 18.79 5.26
CA LYS A 29 18.25 19.48 5.34
C LYS A 29 18.62 20.13 3.99
N ASP A 30 17.62 20.56 3.24
CA ASP A 30 17.76 21.14 1.90
C ASP A 30 18.40 20.19 0.87
N GLU A 31 18.34 18.86 1.10
CA GLU A 31 18.81 17.91 0.09
C GLU A 31 17.99 18.05 -1.20
N PRO A 32 18.64 17.93 -2.38
CA PRO A 32 17.98 18.04 -3.68
C PRO A 32 17.16 16.79 -4.00
N ILE A 33 16.01 16.66 -3.34
CA ILE A 33 15.10 15.53 -3.44
C ILE A 33 13.70 16.03 -3.77
N GLN A 34 13.02 15.41 -4.72
CA GLN A 34 11.61 15.67 -5.00
C GLN A 34 10.78 14.38 -4.87
N SER A 35 9.58 14.51 -4.33
CA SER A 35 8.56 13.45 -4.33
C SER A 35 7.18 14.07 -4.53
N THR A 36 6.40 13.49 -5.46
CA THR A 36 5.15 14.06 -5.95
C THR A 36 3.90 13.59 -5.19
N GLY A 37 4.07 12.78 -4.15
CA GLY A 37 2.95 12.19 -3.43
C GLY A 37 2.46 10.90 -4.08
N THR A 38 1.15 10.74 -4.13
CA THR A 38 0.48 9.54 -4.67
C THR A 38 -0.75 9.92 -5.49
N LYS A 39 -1.27 8.96 -6.26
CA LYS A 39 -2.52 9.12 -7.05
C LYS A 39 -2.50 10.33 -7.98
N PHE A 40 -1.33 10.64 -8.51
CA PHE A 40 -1.13 11.77 -9.42
C PHE A 40 -1.52 13.13 -8.80
N ALA A 41 -1.30 13.30 -7.49
CA ALA A 41 -1.66 14.53 -6.77
C ALA A 41 -0.84 15.75 -7.23
N ASN A 42 0.39 15.53 -7.70
CA ASN A 42 1.27 16.58 -8.19
C ASN A 42 2.06 16.12 -9.42
N ILE A 43 2.45 17.08 -10.27
CA ILE A 43 3.48 16.93 -11.29
C ILE A 43 4.75 17.59 -10.78
N GLY A 44 5.86 16.82 -10.73
CA GLY A 44 7.18 17.37 -10.39
C GLY A 44 7.83 17.99 -11.62
N VAL A 45 8.36 19.20 -11.47
CA VAL A 45 9.08 19.93 -12.53
C VAL A 45 10.49 20.21 -12.06
N ILE A 46 11.47 19.83 -12.88
CA ILE A 46 12.89 20.13 -12.70
C ILE A 46 13.36 20.86 -13.93
N VAL A 47 13.84 22.08 -13.78
CA VAL A 47 14.40 22.88 -14.88
C VAL A 47 15.92 22.80 -14.78
N ILE A 48 16.56 22.38 -15.85
CA ILE A 48 18.02 22.21 -15.93
C ILE A 48 18.55 23.14 -17.01
N ASP A 49 19.51 23.98 -16.65
CA ASP A 49 20.26 24.78 -17.61
C ASP A 49 21.08 23.86 -18.53
N ASN A 50 20.85 23.96 -19.84
CA ASN A 50 21.45 23.04 -20.78
C ASN A 50 22.96 23.27 -20.99
N ALA A 51 23.45 24.46 -20.76
CA ALA A 51 24.88 24.80 -20.91
C ALA A 51 25.71 24.41 -19.68
N THR A 52 25.20 24.75 -18.50
CA THR A 52 25.89 24.51 -17.21
C THR A 52 25.56 23.15 -16.58
N LYS A 53 24.48 22.50 -17.04
CA LYS A 53 23.92 21.26 -16.47
C LYS A 53 23.47 21.41 -15.01
N LYS A 54 23.25 22.64 -14.54
CA LYS A 54 22.78 22.91 -13.18
C LYS A 54 21.26 22.96 -13.12
N ILE A 55 20.71 22.51 -12.01
CA ILE A 55 19.29 22.64 -11.70
C ILE A 55 19.01 24.10 -11.33
N GLU A 56 18.13 24.74 -12.09
CA GLU A 56 17.72 26.13 -11.88
C GLU A 56 16.45 26.22 -11.04
N GLN A 57 15.50 25.28 -11.26
CA GLN A 57 14.24 25.26 -10.54
C GLN A 57 13.83 23.81 -10.24
N ASN A 58 13.17 23.67 -9.11
CA ASN A 58 12.56 22.44 -8.67
C ASN A 58 11.28 22.79 -7.92
N PHE A 59 10.12 22.38 -8.45
CA PHE A 59 8.82 22.69 -7.85
C PHE A 59 7.77 21.66 -8.22
N LEU A 60 6.64 21.66 -7.48
CA LEU A 60 5.49 20.82 -7.71
C LEU A 60 4.32 21.63 -8.26
N ILE A 61 3.59 21.07 -9.21
CA ILE A 61 2.33 21.60 -9.72
C ILE A 61 1.22 20.66 -9.22
N PRO A 62 0.36 21.10 -8.28
CA PRO A 62 -0.79 20.31 -7.87
C PRO A 62 -1.75 20.07 -9.04
N THR A 63 -2.27 18.84 -9.19
CA THR A 63 -3.22 18.49 -10.25
C THR A 63 -4.69 18.69 -9.84
N GLY A 64 -4.95 19.19 -8.63
CA GLY A 64 -6.28 19.44 -8.09
C GLY A 64 -7.01 20.61 -8.74
N GLU A 65 -8.14 20.98 -8.12
CA GLU A 65 -9.03 22.04 -8.62
C GLU A 65 -8.27 23.35 -8.90
N GLY A 66 -8.55 23.92 -10.08
CA GLY A 66 -7.90 25.15 -10.57
C GLY A 66 -6.70 24.95 -11.47
N ASN A 67 -6.08 23.75 -11.50
CA ASN A 67 -5.02 23.38 -12.41
C ASN A 67 -5.50 22.31 -13.39
N PHE A 68 -5.04 22.35 -14.64
CA PHE A 68 -5.36 21.33 -15.65
C PHE A 68 -6.87 21.10 -15.85
N ASN A 69 -7.64 22.18 -16.04
CA ASN A 69 -9.09 22.12 -16.24
C ASN A 69 -9.46 21.52 -17.60
N GLU A 70 -8.59 21.62 -18.58
CA GLU A 70 -8.79 21.02 -19.90
C GLU A 70 -8.36 19.56 -19.89
N LYS A 71 -9.20 18.70 -20.45
CA LYS A 71 -8.96 17.27 -20.55
C LYS A 71 -8.91 16.87 -22.03
N ASP A 72 -7.97 16.01 -22.37
CA ASP A 72 -7.98 15.37 -23.67
C ASP A 72 -9.15 14.37 -23.75
N GLU A 73 -10.11 14.64 -24.61
CA GLU A 73 -11.33 13.85 -24.76
C GLU A 73 -11.06 12.40 -25.18
N THR A 74 -10.00 12.16 -25.94
CA THR A 74 -9.61 10.81 -26.36
C THR A 74 -9.09 9.99 -25.20
N VAL A 75 -8.25 10.60 -24.35
CA VAL A 75 -7.73 9.95 -23.13
C VAL A 75 -8.84 9.73 -22.13
N LEU A 76 -9.72 10.73 -21.96
CA LEU A 76 -10.88 10.63 -21.07
C LEU A 76 -11.81 9.48 -21.48
N ALA A 77 -12.14 9.36 -22.76
CA ALA A 77 -12.99 8.28 -23.26
C ALA A 77 -12.35 6.89 -23.05
N LYS A 78 -11.04 6.76 -23.25
CA LYS A 78 -10.32 5.50 -22.96
C LYS A 78 -10.34 5.17 -21.48
N ALA A 79 -10.08 6.14 -20.61
CA ALA A 79 -10.11 5.95 -19.15
C ALA A 79 -11.51 5.53 -18.70
N GLN A 80 -12.55 6.20 -19.21
CA GLN A 80 -13.94 5.86 -18.88
C GLN A 80 -14.30 4.44 -19.35
N GLY A 81 -13.89 4.04 -20.55
CA GLY A 81 -14.11 2.68 -21.06
C GLY A 81 -13.46 1.60 -20.19
N ILE A 82 -12.27 1.86 -19.64
CA ILE A 82 -11.60 0.94 -18.69
C ILE A 82 -12.39 0.87 -17.37
N LEU A 83 -12.82 2.01 -16.84
CA LEU A 83 -13.61 2.06 -15.60
C LEU A 83 -14.95 1.34 -15.74
N ASP A 84 -15.62 1.50 -16.87
CA ASP A 84 -16.88 0.84 -17.16
C ASP A 84 -16.71 -0.69 -17.28
N ALA A 85 -15.63 -1.15 -17.92
CA ALA A 85 -15.29 -2.57 -17.99
C ALA A 85 -15.00 -3.17 -16.59
N ILE A 86 -14.20 -2.48 -15.77
CA ILE A 86 -13.93 -2.89 -14.38
C ILE A 86 -15.24 -2.96 -13.59
N LYS A 87 -16.10 -1.96 -13.70
CA LYS A 87 -17.39 -1.92 -13.00
C LYS A 87 -18.32 -3.05 -13.46
N ALA A 88 -18.35 -3.36 -14.75
CA ALA A 88 -19.17 -4.43 -15.28
C ALA A 88 -18.70 -5.82 -14.80
N GLU A 89 -17.39 -6.02 -14.71
CA GLU A 89 -16.81 -7.31 -14.32
C GLU A 89 -16.76 -7.50 -12.79
N TYR A 90 -16.36 -6.47 -12.04
CA TYR A 90 -16.08 -6.57 -10.61
C TYR A 90 -17.03 -5.78 -9.71
N GLY A 91 -17.92 -4.97 -10.27
CA GLY A 91 -18.83 -4.10 -9.52
C GLY A 91 -20.08 -4.80 -8.97
N GLN A 92 -20.26 -6.09 -9.24
CA GLN A 92 -21.42 -6.83 -8.74
C GLN A 92 -21.24 -7.15 -7.25
N LYS A 93 -22.31 -6.92 -6.47
CA LYS A 93 -22.39 -7.34 -5.07
C LYS A 93 -22.26 -8.85 -4.97
N PHE A 94 -21.43 -9.32 -4.05
CA PHE A 94 -21.34 -10.73 -3.69
C PHE A 94 -21.48 -11.00 -2.18
N ALA A 95 -21.34 -9.95 -1.35
CA ALA A 95 -21.45 -10.04 0.10
C ALA A 95 -22.05 -8.75 0.69
N THR A 96 -22.29 -8.77 1.99
CA THR A 96 -22.68 -7.57 2.77
C THR A 96 -21.82 -7.55 4.03
N SER A 97 -21.25 -6.40 4.36
CA SER A 97 -20.61 -6.16 5.64
C SER A 97 -21.57 -5.46 6.60
N GLU A 98 -21.71 -5.99 7.81
CA GLU A 98 -22.56 -5.38 8.85
C GLU A 98 -21.88 -4.23 9.58
N VAL A 99 -20.56 -4.06 9.37
CA VAL A 99 -19.74 -3.03 10.02
C VAL A 99 -18.76 -2.41 9.03
N ASP A 100 -18.23 -1.23 9.38
CA ASP A 100 -17.07 -0.68 8.68
C ASP A 100 -15.82 -1.53 9.01
N LEU A 101 -15.08 -1.97 7.99
CA LEU A 101 -13.79 -2.63 8.14
C LEU A 101 -12.68 -1.59 8.00
N ASN A 102 -11.87 -1.46 9.05
CA ASN A 102 -10.84 -0.42 9.11
C ASN A 102 -9.68 -0.73 8.18
N GLY A 103 -9.50 0.07 7.16
CA GLY A 103 -8.37 0.02 6.22
C GLY A 103 -7.43 1.23 6.35
N ALA A 104 -7.56 2.03 7.41
CA ALA A 104 -6.70 3.17 7.65
C ALA A 104 -5.25 2.72 7.82
N LYS A 105 -4.34 3.60 7.41
CA LYS A 105 -2.91 3.36 7.60
C LYS A 105 -2.49 3.61 9.04
N GLU A 106 -2.98 4.74 9.63
CA GLU A 106 -2.55 5.25 10.93
C GLU A 106 -3.62 6.22 11.50
N PRO A 107 -4.20 5.97 12.68
CA PRO A 107 -4.15 4.69 13.38
C PRO A 107 -4.85 3.58 12.58
N GLY A 108 -4.33 2.37 12.62
CA GLY A 108 -4.89 1.24 11.87
C GLY A 108 -3.85 0.19 11.48
N ASN A 109 -3.98 -0.40 10.30
CA ASN A 109 -3.26 -1.60 9.86
C ASN A 109 -1.73 -1.59 10.05
N ARG A 110 -1.10 -0.43 10.24
CA ARG A 110 0.35 -0.29 10.41
C ARG A 110 0.79 0.05 11.83
N THR A 111 -0.16 0.16 12.76
CA THR A 111 0.10 0.57 14.16
C THR A 111 -0.66 -0.26 15.18
N GLU A 112 -1.71 -0.95 14.76
CA GLU A 112 -2.60 -1.70 15.64
C GLU A 112 -3.32 -2.82 14.88
N GLU A 113 -3.90 -3.75 15.59
CA GLU A 113 -4.83 -4.75 15.10
C GLU A 113 -6.09 -4.07 14.54
N THR A 114 -6.63 -4.60 13.45
CA THR A 114 -7.84 -4.07 12.84
C THR A 114 -8.77 -5.20 12.41
N ASN A 115 -10.08 -4.96 12.51
CA ASN A 115 -11.08 -5.93 12.04
C ASN A 115 -10.99 -6.27 10.56
N ASN A 116 -10.38 -5.41 9.74
CA ASN A 116 -10.09 -5.74 8.35
C ASN A 116 -8.87 -6.66 8.22
N GLY A 117 -7.87 -6.46 9.09
CA GLY A 117 -6.72 -7.36 9.20
C GLY A 117 -7.15 -8.75 9.65
N ASP A 118 -7.97 -8.82 10.70
CA ASP A 118 -8.50 -10.08 11.25
C ASP A 118 -9.31 -10.85 10.20
N LEU A 119 -10.24 -10.17 9.50
CA LEU A 119 -11.01 -10.80 8.43
C LEU A 119 -10.12 -11.40 7.33
N ILE A 120 -9.03 -10.71 6.96
CA ILE A 120 -8.11 -11.17 5.93
C ILE A 120 -7.34 -12.40 6.41
N THR A 121 -6.82 -12.38 7.63
CA THR A 121 -6.04 -13.49 8.20
C THR A 121 -6.94 -14.68 8.53
N ASP A 122 -8.13 -14.47 9.07
CA ASP A 122 -9.15 -15.50 9.23
C ASP A 122 -9.52 -16.17 7.90
N ALA A 123 -9.65 -15.38 6.84
CA ALA A 123 -9.92 -15.92 5.50
C ALA A 123 -8.77 -16.79 4.97
N MET A 124 -7.50 -16.49 5.31
CA MET A 124 -6.35 -17.34 4.97
C MET A 124 -6.41 -18.68 5.73
N VAL A 125 -6.67 -18.64 7.04
CA VAL A 125 -6.85 -19.86 7.85
C VAL A 125 -7.99 -20.70 7.29
N TRP A 126 -9.17 -20.08 7.08
CA TRP A 126 -10.32 -20.75 6.49
C TRP A 126 -10.02 -21.40 5.14
N TYR A 127 -9.30 -20.70 4.26
CA TYR A 127 -8.92 -21.25 2.96
C TYR A 127 -8.06 -22.50 3.09
N LEU A 128 -7.10 -22.49 4.00
CA LEU A 128 -6.18 -23.62 4.21
C LEU A 128 -6.88 -24.81 4.87
N THR A 129 -7.77 -24.57 5.85
CA THR A 129 -8.46 -25.63 6.60
C THR A 129 -9.65 -26.22 5.85
N GLU A 130 -10.44 -25.38 5.18
CA GLU A 130 -11.72 -25.79 4.59
C GLU A 130 -11.67 -26.00 3.07
N LYS A 131 -10.87 -25.21 2.36
CA LYS A 131 -10.83 -25.26 0.89
C LYS A 131 -9.61 -25.98 0.35
N ASN A 132 -8.52 -25.98 1.07
CA ASN A 132 -7.26 -26.61 0.65
C ASN A 132 -6.56 -27.35 1.81
N PRO A 133 -7.26 -28.24 2.55
CA PRO A 133 -6.71 -28.89 3.74
C PRO A 133 -5.47 -29.74 3.45
N GLY A 134 -5.28 -30.20 2.23
CA GLY A 134 -4.10 -30.96 1.85
C GLY A 134 -2.80 -30.15 1.73
N SER A 135 -2.88 -28.82 1.88
CA SER A 135 -1.68 -27.95 1.90
C SER A 135 -0.97 -27.91 3.26
N ILE A 136 -1.62 -28.41 4.33
CA ILE A 136 -1.07 -28.49 5.67
C ILE A 136 -0.99 -29.96 6.08
N THR A 137 0.22 -30.46 6.28
CA THR A 137 0.47 -31.90 6.49
C THR A 137 1.21 -32.22 7.79
N GLU A 138 1.79 -31.23 8.45
CA GLU A 138 2.70 -31.45 9.59
C GLU A 138 2.13 -31.00 10.94
N VAL A 139 1.01 -30.26 10.93
CA VAL A 139 0.35 -29.71 12.13
C VAL A 139 -1.15 -29.82 12.01
N ASP A 140 -1.85 -29.80 13.12
CA ASP A 140 -3.31 -29.71 13.22
C ASP A 140 -3.78 -28.25 13.12
N ALA A 141 -5.07 -28.09 12.95
CA ALA A 141 -5.71 -26.78 12.76
C ALA A 141 -5.43 -25.80 13.91
N ASP A 142 -5.28 -26.32 15.14
CA ASP A 142 -5.01 -25.50 16.34
C ASP A 142 -3.58 -24.89 16.36
N HIS A 143 -2.72 -25.27 15.42
CA HIS A 143 -1.35 -24.78 15.30
C HIS A 143 -1.13 -23.97 14.02
N ILE A 144 -2.19 -23.44 13.41
CA ILE A 144 -2.12 -22.59 12.24
C ILE A 144 -2.24 -21.13 12.70
N VAL A 145 -1.29 -20.33 12.27
CA VAL A 145 -1.29 -18.86 12.45
C VAL A 145 -1.18 -18.22 11.08
N ALA A 146 -2.10 -17.36 10.73
CA ALA A 146 -2.00 -16.56 9.52
C ALA A 146 -1.45 -15.17 9.83
N ILE A 147 -0.54 -14.68 9.00
CA ILE A 147 0.07 -13.37 9.15
C ILE A 147 0.04 -12.65 7.80
N THR A 148 -0.39 -11.40 7.81
CA THR A 148 -0.20 -10.49 6.67
C THR A 148 0.36 -9.16 7.13
N ASN A 149 1.12 -8.49 6.28
CA ASN A 149 1.65 -7.18 6.62
C ASN A 149 0.61 -6.07 6.40
N GLY A 150 0.44 -5.19 7.36
CA GLY A 150 -0.52 -4.08 7.31
C GLY A 150 -0.32 -3.13 6.12
N GLY A 151 0.91 -3.04 5.60
CA GLY A 151 1.20 -2.33 4.35
C GLY A 151 0.56 -2.93 3.10
N GLY A 152 0.17 -4.19 3.14
CA GLY A 152 -0.57 -4.90 2.08
C GLY A 152 -2.04 -4.51 2.01
N ILE A 153 -2.63 -4.06 3.11
CA ILE A 153 -4.03 -3.65 3.22
C ILE A 153 -4.15 -2.18 2.82
N ARG A 154 -4.83 -1.89 1.72
CA ARG A 154 -4.75 -0.58 1.04
C ARG A 154 -6.00 0.28 1.13
N ALA A 155 -7.13 -0.27 1.57
CA ALA A 155 -8.40 0.43 1.66
C ALA A 155 -9.27 -0.13 2.80
N ALA A 156 -10.23 0.67 3.25
CA ALA A 156 -11.31 0.25 4.12
C ALA A 156 -12.45 -0.36 3.28
N VAL A 157 -13.28 -1.20 3.89
CA VAL A 157 -14.57 -1.61 3.35
C VAL A 157 -15.65 -0.96 4.20
N LYS A 158 -16.60 -0.28 3.56
CA LYS A 158 -17.71 0.34 4.28
C LYS A 158 -18.80 -0.68 4.59
N GLN A 159 -19.53 -0.43 5.68
CA GLN A 159 -20.77 -1.16 5.97
C GLN A 159 -21.71 -1.10 4.77
N GLY A 160 -22.32 -2.22 4.43
CA GLY A 160 -23.24 -2.34 3.31
C GLY A 160 -22.78 -3.35 2.27
N ASP A 161 -23.09 -3.11 1.03
CA ASP A 161 -22.80 -4.01 -0.07
C ASP A 161 -21.30 -4.06 -0.37
N VAL A 162 -20.78 -5.28 -0.52
CA VAL A 162 -19.38 -5.56 -0.84
C VAL A 162 -19.30 -6.17 -2.23
N THR A 163 -18.43 -5.62 -3.06
CA THR A 163 -18.16 -6.06 -4.42
C THR A 163 -16.77 -6.69 -4.55
N LYS A 164 -16.51 -7.41 -5.62
CA LYS A 164 -15.15 -7.89 -5.92
C LYS A 164 -14.17 -6.74 -6.09
N ASN A 165 -14.63 -5.60 -6.62
CA ASN A 165 -13.78 -4.42 -6.77
C ASN A 165 -13.30 -3.86 -5.42
N ASP A 166 -14.13 -3.95 -4.37
CA ASP A 166 -13.73 -3.55 -3.02
C ASP A 166 -12.59 -4.42 -2.53
N ILE A 167 -12.68 -5.75 -2.72
CA ILE A 167 -11.61 -6.67 -2.33
C ILE A 167 -10.31 -6.41 -3.10
N PHE A 168 -10.39 -6.20 -4.42
CA PHE A 168 -9.20 -5.83 -5.22
C PHE A 168 -8.61 -4.48 -4.83
N THR A 169 -9.43 -3.57 -4.32
CA THR A 169 -8.95 -2.28 -3.80
C THR A 169 -8.25 -2.44 -2.45
N VAL A 170 -8.75 -3.33 -1.61
CA VAL A 170 -8.14 -3.67 -0.31
C VAL A 170 -6.81 -4.42 -0.50
N LEU A 171 -6.76 -5.41 -1.38
CA LEU A 171 -5.61 -6.29 -1.63
C LEU A 171 -5.15 -6.24 -3.10
N PRO A 172 -4.59 -5.11 -3.58
CA PRO A 172 -4.35 -4.90 -5.01
C PRO A 172 -3.11 -5.61 -5.57
N PHE A 173 -2.27 -6.24 -4.73
CA PHE A 173 -0.96 -6.73 -5.16
C PHE A 173 -0.96 -8.13 -5.77
N GLY A 174 -2.08 -8.86 -5.72
CA GLY A 174 -2.17 -10.20 -6.28
C GLY A 174 -1.23 -11.21 -5.60
N ASN A 175 -0.95 -11.02 -4.31
CA ASN A 175 -0.13 -11.93 -3.53
C ASN A 175 -0.81 -13.29 -3.36
N THR A 176 -0.01 -14.34 -3.22
CA THR A 176 -0.47 -15.69 -2.94
C THR A 176 -0.24 -16.05 -1.49
N VAL A 177 -1.05 -16.99 -0.96
CA VAL A 177 -0.81 -17.57 0.36
C VAL A 177 0.34 -18.57 0.25
N ALA A 178 1.31 -18.45 1.18
CA ALA A 178 2.40 -19.40 1.34
C ALA A 178 2.30 -20.05 2.73
N VAL A 179 2.63 -21.33 2.81
CA VAL A 179 2.69 -22.08 4.08
C VAL A 179 4.15 -22.32 4.43
N VAL A 180 4.51 -22.01 5.65
CA VAL A 180 5.84 -22.26 6.21
C VAL A 180 5.68 -22.93 7.59
N TYR A 181 6.59 -23.84 7.92
CA TYR A 181 6.61 -24.48 9.24
C TYR A 181 7.72 -23.85 10.07
N VAL A 182 7.36 -23.34 11.23
CA VAL A 182 8.28 -22.65 12.16
C VAL A 182 8.01 -23.10 13.59
N THR A 183 8.98 -22.92 14.46
CA THR A 183 8.81 -23.09 15.90
C THR A 183 8.13 -21.86 16.52
N GLY A 184 7.53 -22.02 17.70
CA GLY A 184 6.98 -20.86 18.43
C GLY A 184 8.02 -19.78 18.75
N ALA A 185 9.29 -20.16 18.92
CA ALA A 185 10.38 -19.20 19.13
C ALA A 185 10.67 -18.36 17.88
N GLU A 186 10.72 -18.98 16.71
CA GLU A 186 10.91 -18.28 15.44
C GLU A 186 9.70 -17.38 15.10
N LEU A 187 8.47 -17.83 15.40
CA LEU A 187 7.28 -17.01 15.25
C LEU A 187 7.34 -15.76 16.16
N LEU A 188 7.73 -15.93 17.42
CA LEU A 188 7.87 -14.81 18.36
C LEU A 188 8.92 -13.80 17.87
N GLU A 189 10.09 -14.27 17.41
CA GLU A 189 11.13 -13.40 16.85
C GLU A 189 10.62 -12.61 15.64
N ALA A 190 9.83 -13.24 14.75
CA ALA A 190 9.23 -12.57 13.60
C ALA A 190 8.23 -11.48 14.01
N LEU A 191 7.40 -11.75 15.02
CA LEU A 191 6.43 -10.78 15.56
C LEU A 191 7.14 -9.61 16.27
N GLU A 192 8.18 -9.86 17.06
CA GLU A 192 9.00 -8.81 17.68
C GLU A 192 9.69 -7.94 16.61
N ALA A 193 10.26 -8.56 15.59
CA ALA A 193 10.90 -7.85 14.49
C ALA A 193 9.90 -7.00 13.70
N SER A 194 8.65 -7.44 13.52
CA SER A 194 7.64 -6.71 12.77
C SER A 194 6.96 -5.59 13.54
N THR A 195 7.08 -5.57 14.87
CA THR A 195 6.49 -4.56 15.76
C THR A 195 7.51 -3.58 16.36
N TYR A 196 8.79 -3.71 16.04
CA TYR A 196 9.88 -2.94 16.68
C TYR A 196 9.75 -1.41 16.55
N CYS A 197 9.02 -0.92 15.54
CA CYS A 197 8.80 0.51 15.32
C CYS A 197 7.65 1.09 16.14
N THR A 198 6.86 0.25 16.82
CA THR A 198 5.68 0.73 17.56
C THR A 198 6.06 1.81 18.59
N PRO A 199 5.32 2.93 18.65
CA PRO A 199 4.04 3.24 17.99
C PRO A 199 4.12 3.81 16.58
N ALA A 200 5.31 3.93 16.00
CA ALA A 200 5.47 4.48 14.65
C ALA A 200 4.89 3.53 13.58
N SER A 201 4.28 4.12 12.56
CA SER A 201 3.66 3.39 11.45
C SER A 201 4.70 2.62 10.62
N LEU A 202 4.52 1.31 10.52
CA LEU A 202 5.39 0.43 9.74
C LEU A 202 4.55 -0.44 8.78
N GLY A 203 4.94 -0.48 7.50
CA GLY A 203 4.27 -1.35 6.53
C GLY A 203 4.41 -2.84 6.83
N GLY A 204 5.41 -3.24 7.60
CA GLY A 204 5.63 -4.59 8.10
C GLY A 204 4.86 -4.94 9.37
N PHE A 205 4.11 -4.00 9.97
CA PHE A 205 3.29 -4.27 11.14
C PHE A 205 2.33 -5.44 10.85
N PRO A 206 2.26 -6.49 11.72
CA PRO A 206 1.51 -7.69 11.41
C PRO A 206 0.03 -7.54 11.72
N GLN A 207 -0.80 -8.11 10.87
CA GLN A 207 -2.17 -8.49 11.18
C GLN A 207 -2.19 -10.01 11.28
N VAL A 208 -2.82 -10.58 12.29
CA VAL A 208 -2.64 -11.99 12.70
C VAL A 208 -3.98 -12.65 13.02
N ALA A 209 -4.12 -13.95 12.71
CA ALA A 209 -5.19 -14.82 13.16
C ALA A 209 -4.63 -16.17 13.60
#